data_4065dcf8b8783b222d96c441a858f88d
#
_entry.id   4065dcf8b8783b222d96c441a858f88d
#
_cell.length_a   1.000
_cell.length_b   1.000
_cell.length_c   1.000
_cell.angle_alpha   90.00
_cell.angle_beta   90.00
_cell.angle_gamma   90.00
#
_symmetry.space_group_name_H-M   'P 1'
#
loop_
_entity.id
_entity.type
_entity.pdbx_description
1 polymer ?
#
loop_
_entity_poly.entity_id
_entity_poly.type
_entity_poly.pdbx_seq_one_letter_code
_entity_poly.pdbx_strand_id
1 'polypeptide(L)'
;TAHLAPLGKGGDRDGPLLIFLEDASIFNARVQQSKLASLGRLSASIAHEIRNPVGAMSHAAQLLGETDSLTDDDKRLTDIIRTHSSRVSHIIDNVLQLSRRESSAPERFLLRPWLEDFAREFTRTLELQEGELAIEDVPDDLEVRMDKSHLRQVLWNLCDNAVKYASETGGILVELHAGHVEAQGRPYLEVRDHGLGVDPATAEQIFEPFFTARSGGTGLGLYISRELCELNRATLLYLDRAGGGSIFRIVFSDPDRWEKQD
;
A
#
# COMPACT_ATOMS: atom_id res chain seq x y z
N THR A 1 24.89 -12.13 2.73
CA THR A 1 25.94 -13.11 2.31
C THR A 1 27.31 -12.46 2.52
N ALA A 2 28.27 -13.21 3.06
CA ALA A 2 29.64 -12.74 3.22
C ALA A 2 30.54 -13.49 2.22
N HIS A 3 31.25 -12.75 1.38
CA HIS A 3 32.25 -13.28 0.46
C HIS A 3 33.66 -12.91 0.98
N LEU A 4 34.51 -13.91 1.10
CA LEU A 4 35.86 -13.77 1.60
C LEU A 4 36.86 -13.93 0.42
N ALA A 5 37.68 -12.92 0.17
CA ALA A 5 38.72 -12.97 -0.85
C ALA A 5 40.09 -12.67 -0.23
N PRO A 6 41.10 -13.53 -0.40
CA PRO A 6 42.44 -13.24 0.08
C PRO A 6 43.10 -12.13 -0.75
N LEU A 7 43.66 -11.13 -0.08
CA LEU A 7 44.48 -10.07 -0.68
C LEU A 7 45.94 -10.48 -0.65
N GLY A 8 46.40 -11.23 -1.65
CA GLY A 8 47.82 -11.59 -1.75
C GLY A 8 48.11 -12.58 -2.89
N LYS A 9 49.24 -12.43 -3.56
CA LYS A 9 49.73 -13.41 -4.51
C LYS A 9 50.32 -14.63 -3.78
N GLY A 10 49.58 -15.75 -3.87
CA GLY A 10 50.16 -17.08 -3.53
C GLY A 10 50.03 -17.47 -2.04
N GLY A 11 49.00 -18.23 -1.71
CA GLY A 11 49.03 -19.30 -0.70
C GLY A 11 49.35 -18.98 0.77
N ASP A 12 49.50 -17.73 1.13
CA ASP A 12 49.78 -17.35 2.50
C ASP A 12 48.51 -17.37 3.36
N ARG A 13 48.48 -18.30 4.33
CA ARG A 13 47.31 -18.50 5.20
C ARG A 13 47.12 -17.36 6.22
N ASP A 14 48.09 -16.47 6.37
CA ASP A 14 48.08 -15.34 7.30
C ASP A 14 48.00 -13.97 6.62
N GLY A 15 47.65 -13.92 5.30
CA GLY A 15 47.51 -12.69 4.55
C GLY A 15 46.21 -11.94 4.85
N PRO A 16 46.17 -10.62 4.57
CA PRO A 16 44.93 -9.82 4.77
C PRO A 16 43.78 -10.36 3.95
N LEU A 17 42.60 -10.44 4.57
CA LEU A 17 41.38 -10.93 3.99
C LEU A 17 40.45 -9.74 3.68
N LEU A 18 39.95 -9.68 2.45
CA LEU A 18 38.89 -8.74 2.07
C LEU A 18 37.55 -9.41 2.31
N ILE A 19 36.72 -8.79 3.12
CA ILE A 19 35.37 -9.27 3.43
C ILE A 19 34.38 -8.37 2.67
N PHE A 20 33.66 -8.94 1.71
CA PHE A 20 32.52 -8.29 1.09
C PHE A 20 31.27 -8.74 1.82
N LEU A 21 30.59 -7.79 2.45
CA LEU A 21 29.27 -8.02 3.04
C LEU A 21 28.21 -7.59 2.03
N GLU A 22 27.49 -8.54 1.51
CA GLU A 22 26.34 -8.29 0.62
C GLU A 22 25.06 -8.58 1.39
N ASP A 23 24.20 -7.58 1.49
CA ASP A 23 22.88 -7.76 2.10
C ASP A 23 22.00 -8.56 1.15
N ALA A 24 21.68 -9.79 1.53
CA ALA A 24 20.85 -10.68 0.74
C ALA A 24 19.42 -10.13 0.56
N SER A 25 18.96 -9.28 1.47
CA SER A 25 17.64 -8.63 1.37
C SER A 25 17.58 -7.66 0.20
N ILE A 26 18.65 -6.88 -0.02
CA ILE A 26 18.76 -5.94 -1.16
C ILE A 26 18.80 -6.69 -2.49
N PHE A 27 19.52 -7.82 -2.54
CA PHE A 27 19.55 -8.64 -3.75
C PHE A 27 18.21 -9.26 -4.06
N ASN A 28 17.53 -9.83 -3.07
CA ASN A 28 16.19 -10.41 -3.21
C ASN A 28 15.16 -9.35 -3.61
N ALA A 29 15.22 -8.16 -3.00
CA ALA A 29 14.35 -7.04 -3.37
C ALA A 29 14.57 -6.62 -4.84
N ARG A 30 15.83 -6.51 -5.31
CA ARG A 30 16.13 -6.20 -6.71
C ARG A 30 15.67 -7.28 -7.69
N VAL A 31 15.83 -8.56 -7.33
CA VAL A 31 15.33 -9.68 -8.15
C VAL A 31 13.80 -9.68 -8.21
N GLN A 32 13.13 -9.44 -7.11
CA GLN A 32 11.67 -9.29 -7.04
C GLN A 32 11.21 -8.09 -7.88
N GLN A 33 11.84 -6.94 -7.69
CA GLN A 33 11.55 -5.72 -8.46
C GLN A 33 11.81 -5.91 -9.96
N SER A 34 12.88 -6.62 -10.36
CA SER A 34 13.15 -6.95 -11.77
C SER A 34 12.09 -7.90 -12.34
N LYS A 35 11.63 -8.89 -11.57
CA LYS A 35 10.54 -9.80 -11.98
C LYS A 35 9.23 -9.04 -12.16
N LEU A 36 8.88 -8.15 -11.22
CA LEU A 36 7.68 -7.31 -11.28
C LEU A 36 7.74 -6.30 -12.43
N ALA A 37 8.90 -5.68 -12.67
CA ALA A 37 9.11 -4.78 -13.81
C ALA A 37 9.06 -5.50 -15.18
N SER A 38 9.49 -6.75 -15.23
CA SER A 38 9.35 -7.61 -16.43
C SER A 38 7.89 -8.02 -16.65
N LEU A 39 7.17 -8.39 -15.58
CA LEU A 39 5.73 -8.63 -15.62
C LEU A 39 4.99 -7.37 -16.12
N GLY A 40 5.40 -6.21 -15.67
CA GLY A 40 4.80 -4.94 -15.99
C GLY A 40 4.82 -4.55 -17.46
N ARG A 41 5.91 -4.82 -18.17
CA ARG A 41 6.03 -4.48 -19.60
C ARG A 41 5.15 -5.34 -20.51
N LEU A 42 4.87 -6.57 -20.12
CA LEU A 42 3.93 -7.46 -20.83
C LEU A 42 2.48 -7.22 -20.37
N SER A 43 2.29 -6.60 -19.21
CA SER A 43 1.01 -6.54 -18.51
C SER A 43 0.01 -5.53 -19.10
N ALA A 44 0.44 -4.45 -19.77
CA ALA A 44 -0.53 -3.46 -20.26
C ALA A 44 -1.46 -4.05 -21.34
N SER A 45 -0.92 -4.83 -22.28
CA SER A 45 -1.73 -5.53 -23.31
C SER A 45 -2.52 -6.67 -22.69
N ILE A 46 -1.85 -7.52 -21.90
CA ILE A 46 -2.50 -8.66 -21.21
C ILE A 46 -3.58 -8.18 -20.24
N ALA A 47 -3.35 -7.08 -19.52
CA ALA A 47 -4.33 -6.53 -18.60
C ALA A 47 -5.60 -6.06 -19.32
N HIS A 48 -5.47 -5.42 -20.49
CA HIS A 48 -6.63 -5.09 -21.32
C HIS A 48 -7.35 -6.34 -21.82
N GLU A 49 -6.60 -7.36 -22.23
CA GLU A 49 -7.17 -8.63 -22.72
C GLU A 49 -7.86 -9.42 -21.59
N ILE A 50 -7.40 -9.33 -20.32
CA ILE A 50 -8.06 -9.98 -19.19
C ILE A 50 -9.22 -9.11 -18.64
N ARG A 51 -9.10 -7.77 -18.63
CA ARG A 51 -10.16 -6.87 -18.15
C ARG A 51 -11.44 -7.04 -18.97
N ASN A 52 -11.33 -7.25 -20.29
CA ASN A 52 -12.48 -7.41 -21.16
C ASN A 52 -13.37 -8.61 -20.79
N PRO A 53 -12.86 -9.87 -20.72
CA PRO A 53 -13.70 -11.01 -20.32
C PRO A 53 -14.16 -10.91 -18.86
N VAL A 54 -13.36 -10.36 -17.95
CA VAL A 54 -13.75 -10.16 -16.55
C VAL A 54 -14.86 -9.13 -16.42
N GLY A 55 -14.80 -8.03 -17.18
CA GLY A 55 -15.87 -7.04 -17.26
C GLY A 55 -17.15 -7.63 -17.81
N ALA A 56 -17.06 -8.46 -18.86
CA ALA A 56 -18.21 -9.16 -19.42
C ALA A 56 -18.85 -10.15 -18.41
N MET A 57 -18.04 -10.90 -17.63
CA MET A 57 -18.54 -11.77 -16.56
C MET A 57 -19.23 -10.98 -15.45
N SER A 58 -18.64 -9.87 -15.01
CA SER A 58 -19.22 -8.99 -13.99
C SER A 58 -20.56 -8.43 -14.44
N HIS A 59 -20.63 -7.94 -15.68
CA HIS A 59 -21.86 -7.40 -16.25
C HIS A 59 -22.96 -8.46 -16.43
N ALA A 60 -22.59 -9.65 -16.91
CA ALA A 60 -23.52 -10.77 -17.03
C ALA A 60 -24.10 -11.19 -15.65
N ALA A 61 -23.25 -11.26 -14.63
CA ALA A 61 -23.68 -11.56 -13.26
C ALA A 61 -24.60 -10.46 -12.69
N GLN A 62 -24.32 -9.19 -13.01
CA GLN A 62 -25.19 -8.07 -12.62
C GLN A 62 -26.56 -8.19 -13.26
N LEU A 63 -26.64 -8.39 -14.58
CA LEU A 63 -27.91 -8.54 -15.30
C LEU A 63 -28.71 -9.76 -14.82
N LEU A 64 -28.02 -10.86 -14.50
CA LEU A 64 -28.68 -12.01 -13.88
C LEU A 64 -29.26 -11.63 -12.51
N GLY A 65 -28.49 -10.90 -11.66
CA GLY A 65 -28.93 -10.48 -10.33
C GLY A 65 -30.14 -9.53 -10.32
N GLU A 66 -30.38 -8.80 -11.42
CA GLU A 66 -31.50 -7.92 -11.61
C GLU A 66 -32.80 -8.67 -12.03
N THR A 67 -32.74 -9.98 -12.26
CA THR A 67 -33.87 -10.80 -12.70
C THR A 67 -34.73 -11.24 -11.52
N ASP A 68 -36.03 -10.89 -11.51
CA ASP A 68 -36.96 -11.18 -10.41
C ASP A 68 -37.25 -12.68 -10.17
N SER A 69 -36.88 -13.56 -11.11
CA SER A 69 -37.19 -15.00 -11.06
C SER A 69 -36.05 -15.84 -10.46
N LEU A 70 -34.97 -15.24 -9.98
CA LEU A 70 -33.83 -15.97 -9.38
C LEU A 70 -34.17 -16.54 -8.01
N THR A 71 -33.73 -17.78 -7.77
CA THR A 71 -33.72 -18.37 -6.44
C THR A 71 -32.65 -17.72 -5.57
N ASP A 72 -32.71 -17.90 -4.25
CA ASP A 72 -31.68 -17.37 -3.34
C ASP A 72 -30.31 -18.00 -3.62
N ASP A 73 -30.25 -19.26 -4.05
CA ASP A 73 -29.02 -19.93 -4.48
C ASP A 73 -28.44 -19.28 -5.75
N ASP A 74 -29.28 -18.94 -6.73
CA ASP A 74 -28.84 -18.25 -7.95
C ASP A 74 -28.29 -16.84 -7.65
N LYS A 75 -28.95 -16.10 -6.77
CA LYS A 75 -28.46 -14.79 -6.29
C LYS A 75 -27.11 -14.90 -5.63
N ARG A 76 -26.94 -15.91 -4.77
CA ARG A 76 -25.64 -16.20 -4.13
C ARG A 76 -24.55 -16.50 -5.16
N LEU A 77 -24.86 -17.27 -6.20
CA LEU A 77 -23.89 -17.58 -7.26
C LEU A 77 -23.52 -16.31 -8.07
N THR A 78 -24.50 -15.46 -8.40
CA THR A 78 -24.24 -14.19 -9.09
C THR A 78 -23.36 -13.25 -8.25
N ASP A 79 -23.58 -13.18 -6.93
CA ASP A 79 -22.75 -12.40 -6.01
C ASP A 79 -21.32 -12.92 -5.92
N ILE A 80 -21.14 -14.26 -5.90
CA ILE A 80 -19.81 -14.87 -5.95
C ILE A 80 -19.08 -14.47 -7.24
N ILE A 81 -19.73 -14.60 -8.41
CA ILE A 81 -19.14 -14.24 -9.70
C ILE A 81 -18.76 -12.74 -9.71
N ARG A 82 -19.64 -11.85 -9.26
CA ARG A 82 -19.39 -10.41 -9.21
C ARG A 82 -18.20 -10.08 -8.31
N THR A 83 -18.16 -10.67 -7.12
CA THR A 83 -17.09 -10.48 -6.14
C THR A 83 -15.74 -10.92 -6.69
N HIS A 84 -15.68 -12.11 -7.31
CA HIS A 84 -14.42 -12.61 -7.88
C HIS A 84 -14.00 -11.86 -9.14
N SER A 85 -14.94 -11.41 -9.98
CA SER A 85 -14.64 -10.57 -11.14
C SER A 85 -14.07 -9.21 -10.73
N SER A 86 -14.66 -8.56 -9.73
CA SER A 86 -14.13 -7.32 -9.14
C SER A 86 -12.74 -7.53 -8.57
N ARG A 87 -12.52 -8.62 -7.84
CA ARG A 87 -11.20 -8.97 -7.28
C ARG A 87 -10.13 -9.12 -8.37
N VAL A 88 -10.44 -9.83 -9.47
CA VAL A 88 -9.50 -9.99 -10.59
C VAL A 88 -9.20 -8.63 -11.24
N SER A 89 -10.20 -7.76 -11.42
CA SER A 89 -10.00 -6.41 -11.93
C SER A 89 -9.03 -5.61 -11.04
N HIS A 90 -9.21 -5.64 -9.72
CA HIS A 90 -8.31 -4.97 -8.78
C HIS A 90 -6.87 -5.53 -8.83
N ILE A 91 -6.70 -6.85 -8.99
CA ILE A 91 -5.36 -7.45 -9.16
C ILE A 91 -4.70 -6.91 -10.42
N ILE A 92 -5.44 -6.85 -11.53
CA ILE A 92 -4.93 -6.33 -12.81
C ILE A 92 -4.53 -4.86 -12.67
N ASP A 93 -5.37 -4.03 -12.06
CA ASP A 93 -5.09 -2.61 -11.85
C ASP A 93 -3.83 -2.43 -10.99
N ASN A 94 -3.69 -3.20 -9.93
CA ASN A 94 -2.51 -3.20 -9.07
C ASN A 94 -1.22 -3.62 -9.83
N VAL A 95 -1.30 -4.65 -10.66
CA VAL A 95 -0.15 -5.10 -11.49
C VAL A 95 0.20 -4.05 -12.55
N LEU A 96 -0.79 -3.39 -13.17
CA LEU A 96 -0.56 -2.31 -14.11
C LEU A 96 0.10 -1.09 -13.46
N GLN A 97 -0.29 -0.75 -12.25
CA GLN A 97 0.32 0.35 -11.49
C GLN A 97 1.79 0.09 -11.19
N LEU A 98 2.15 -1.15 -10.84
CA LEU A 98 3.56 -1.55 -10.68
C LEU A 98 4.36 -1.46 -12.00
N SER A 99 3.68 -1.61 -13.14
CA SER A 99 4.25 -1.52 -14.47
C SER A 99 4.47 -0.08 -14.96
N ARG A 100 3.57 0.79 -14.56
CA ARG A 100 3.67 2.21 -14.90
C ARG A 100 4.66 2.86 -13.94
N ARG A 101 5.92 3.04 -14.39
CA ARG A 101 6.80 4.06 -13.81
C ARG A 101 6.23 5.42 -14.18
N GLU A 102 5.06 5.76 -13.65
CA GLU A 102 4.55 7.12 -13.78
C GLU A 102 5.53 8.01 -13.05
N SER A 103 6.05 9.00 -13.76
CA SER A 103 6.90 10.02 -13.16
C SER A 103 6.08 10.71 -12.07
N SER A 104 6.47 10.52 -10.81
CA SER A 104 5.86 11.26 -9.69
C SER A 104 5.95 12.75 -9.95
N ALA A 105 4.86 13.47 -9.77
CA ALA A 105 4.79 14.93 -9.86
C ALA A 105 4.54 15.51 -8.46
N PRO A 106 5.55 15.47 -7.54
CA PRO A 106 5.36 15.89 -6.16
C PRO A 106 5.19 17.41 -6.08
N GLU A 107 4.09 17.83 -5.47
CA GLU A 107 3.77 19.22 -5.19
C GLU A 107 3.70 19.48 -3.68
N ARG A 108 3.91 20.74 -3.27
CA ARG A 108 3.79 21.19 -1.88
C ARG A 108 2.36 21.64 -1.62
N PHE A 109 1.77 21.18 -0.52
CA PHE A 109 0.41 21.54 -0.15
C PHE A 109 0.17 21.40 1.35
N LEU A 110 -0.85 22.09 1.86
CA LEU A 110 -1.34 21.95 3.23
C LEU A 110 -2.06 20.62 3.38
N LEU A 111 -1.65 19.84 4.39
CA LEU A 111 -2.14 18.46 4.56
C LEU A 111 -3.60 18.42 5.05
N ARG A 112 -3.98 19.26 6.05
CA ARG A 112 -5.30 19.23 6.66
C ARG A 112 -6.45 19.38 5.65
N PRO A 113 -6.52 20.47 4.82
CA PRO A 113 -7.64 20.61 3.88
C PRO A 113 -7.70 19.48 2.86
N TRP A 114 -6.55 18.95 2.45
CA TRP A 114 -6.49 17.81 1.54
C TRP A 114 -7.03 16.53 2.20
N LEU A 115 -6.71 16.28 3.48
CA LEU A 115 -7.24 15.14 4.24
C LEU A 115 -8.76 15.23 4.45
N GLU A 116 -9.28 16.43 4.69
CA GLU A 116 -10.72 16.63 4.83
C GLU A 116 -11.48 16.32 3.53
N ASP A 117 -10.90 16.70 2.37
CA ASP A 117 -11.45 16.33 1.07
C ASP A 117 -11.41 14.83 0.83
N PHE A 118 -10.28 14.19 1.15
CA PHE A 118 -10.12 12.74 1.08
C PHE A 118 -11.11 12.01 1.99
N ALA A 119 -11.22 12.42 3.25
CA ALA A 119 -12.09 11.78 4.24
C ALA A 119 -13.56 11.84 3.80
N ARG A 120 -14.03 13.00 3.29
CA ARG A 120 -15.38 13.12 2.75
C ARG A 120 -15.67 12.15 1.60
N GLU A 121 -14.70 12.03 0.67
CA GLU A 121 -14.83 11.11 -0.46
C GLU A 121 -14.83 9.65 0.00
N PHE A 122 -13.90 9.28 0.89
CA PHE A 122 -13.72 7.92 1.41
C PHE A 122 -14.97 7.46 2.19
N THR A 123 -15.44 8.28 3.14
CA THR A 123 -16.65 8.02 3.95
C THR A 123 -17.87 7.82 3.06
N ARG A 124 -18.06 8.68 2.05
CA ARG A 124 -19.18 8.56 1.13
C ARG A 124 -19.11 7.29 0.28
N THR A 125 -17.92 6.91 -0.20
CA THR A 125 -17.74 5.76 -1.11
C THR A 125 -17.91 4.42 -0.39
N LEU A 126 -17.49 4.33 0.88
CA LEU A 126 -17.64 3.13 1.70
C LEU A 126 -18.90 3.16 2.57
N GLU A 127 -19.74 4.19 2.42
CA GLU A 127 -20.99 4.34 3.20
C GLU A 127 -20.76 4.26 4.72
N LEU A 128 -19.60 4.81 5.18
CA LEU A 128 -19.27 4.82 6.58
C LEU A 128 -20.20 5.74 7.37
N GLN A 129 -20.49 5.38 8.62
CA GLN A 129 -21.28 6.19 9.53
C GLN A 129 -20.46 7.40 10.04
N GLU A 130 -21.19 8.41 10.52
CA GLU A 130 -20.55 9.59 11.13
C GLU A 130 -19.71 9.16 12.34
N GLY A 131 -18.43 9.56 12.36
CA GLY A 131 -17.49 9.24 13.44
C GLY A 131 -16.68 7.95 13.23
N GLU A 132 -16.96 7.12 12.20
CA GLU A 132 -16.15 5.93 11.91
C GLU A 132 -14.77 6.26 11.32
N LEU A 133 -14.62 7.44 10.70
CA LEU A 133 -13.33 8.00 10.30
C LEU A 133 -13.15 9.35 11.00
N ALA A 134 -12.06 9.49 11.75
CA ALA A 134 -11.71 10.71 12.46
C ALA A 134 -10.40 11.31 11.94
N ILE A 135 -10.34 12.64 11.85
CA ILE A 135 -9.10 13.41 11.63
C ILE A 135 -8.76 14.07 12.97
N GLU A 136 -7.68 13.60 13.60
CA GLU A 136 -7.27 14.05 14.92
C GLU A 136 -5.83 14.55 14.90
N ASP A 137 -5.55 15.58 15.72
CA ASP A 137 -4.19 16.10 15.92
C ASP A 137 -3.41 16.40 14.63
N VAL A 138 -4.08 16.98 13.63
CA VAL A 138 -3.41 17.44 12.39
C VAL A 138 -3.23 18.95 12.46
N PRO A 139 -1.99 19.50 12.47
CA PRO A 139 -1.76 20.93 12.45
C PRO A 139 -2.30 21.61 11.18
N ASP A 140 -2.88 22.79 11.31
CA ASP A 140 -3.48 23.53 10.18
C ASP A 140 -2.43 24.00 9.17
N ASP A 141 -1.22 24.29 9.65
CA ASP A 141 -0.08 24.79 8.89
C ASP A 141 0.88 23.70 8.41
N LEU A 142 0.55 22.43 8.65
CA LEU A 142 1.41 21.31 8.25
C LEU A 142 1.44 21.18 6.73
N GLU A 143 2.61 21.47 6.16
CA GLU A 143 2.87 21.30 4.74
C GLU A 143 3.61 19.99 4.46
N VAL A 144 3.20 19.31 3.41
CA VAL A 144 3.85 18.11 2.91
C VAL A 144 4.16 18.25 1.43
N ARG A 145 5.09 17.42 0.94
CA ARG A 145 5.42 17.35 -0.49
C ARG A 145 5.30 15.91 -0.97
N MET A 146 4.34 15.67 -1.85
CA MET A 146 4.07 14.38 -2.47
C MET A 146 3.17 14.58 -3.69
N ASP A 147 3.15 13.63 -4.61
CA ASP A 147 2.12 13.53 -5.64
C ASP A 147 0.77 13.23 -4.97
N LYS A 148 -0.21 14.11 -5.15
CA LYS A 148 -1.53 13.99 -4.52
C LYS A 148 -2.30 12.74 -4.93
N SER A 149 -2.11 12.26 -6.16
CA SER A 149 -2.75 11.04 -6.65
C SER A 149 -2.13 9.81 -5.99
N HIS A 150 -0.81 9.79 -5.81
CA HIS A 150 -0.11 8.73 -5.10
C HIS A 150 -0.50 8.71 -3.62
N LEU A 151 -0.54 9.89 -2.96
CA LEU A 151 -0.98 9.96 -1.56
C LEU A 151 -2.42 9.46 -1.39
N ARG A 152 -3.33 9.86 -2.30
CA ARG A 152 -4.73 9.38 -2.29
C ARG A 152 -4.79 7.86 -2.36
N GLN A 153 -4.02 7.26 -3.25
CA GLN A 153 -3.99 5.80 -3.41
C GLN A 153 -3.40 5.10 -2.18
N VAL A 154 -2.31 5.62 -1.61
CA VAL A 154 -1.72 5.08 -0.37
C VAL A 154 -2.73 5.13 0.75
N LEU A 155 -3.36 6.30 0.98
CA LEU A 155 -4.36 6.43 2.05
C LEU A 155 -5.58 5.57 1.81
N TRP A 156 -6.04 5.45 0.56
CA TRP A 156 -7.16 4.55 0.24
C TRP A 156 -6.85 3.11 0.66
N ASN A 157 -5.67 2.59 0.29
CA ASN A 157 -5.24 1.24 0.67
C ASN A 157 -5.12 1.07 2.19
N LEU A 158 -4.56 2.05 2.90
CA LEU A 158 -4.37 1.98 4.35
C LEU A 158 -5.72 2.07 5.10
N CYS A 159 -6.58 3.01 4.72
CA CYS A 159 -7.90 3.19 5.34
C CYS A 159 -8.85 2.02 5.02
N ASP A 160 -8.83 1.50 3.79
CA ASP A 160 -9.61 0.31 3.42
C ASP A 160 -9.16 -0.93 4.20
N ASN A 161 -7.86 -1.08 4.44
CA ASN A 161 -7.33 -2.10 5.35
C ASN A 161 -7.82 -1.86 6.78
N ALA A 162 -7.73 -0.64 7.30
CA ALA A 162 -8.20 -0.30 8.65
C ALA A 162 -9.67 -0.68 8.85
N VAL A 163 -10.55 -0.32 7.90
CA VAL A 163 -11.97 -0.69 7.93
C VAL A 163 -12.16 -2.22 7.88
N LYS A 164 -11.41 -2.92 7.02
CA LYS A 164 -11.51 -4.39 6.87
C LYS A 164 -11.01 -5.18 8.07
N TYR A 165 -10.04 -4.63 8.81
CA TYR A 165 -9.44 -5.29 9.98
C TYR A 165 -9.93 -4.70 11.30
N ALA A 166 -10.77 -3.66 11.27
CA ALA A 166 -11.41 -3.13 12.46
C ALA A 166 -12.17 -4.23 13.22
N SER A 167 -12.15 -4.13 14.55
CA SER A 167 -12.93 -5.05 15.37
C SER A 167 -14.43 -4.70 15.28
N GLU A 168 -15.31 -5.70 15.40
CA GLU A 168 -16.77 -5.54 15.33
C GLU A 168 -17.37 -4.76 16.51
N THR A 169 -16.55 -4.13 17.34
CA THR A 169 -16.97 -3.48 18.59
C THR A 169 -17.66 -2.12 18.42
N GLY A 170 -17.78 -1.62 17.19
CA GLY A 170 -18.37 -0.30 16.91
C GLY A 170 -17.48 0.88 17.33
N GLY A 171 -17.71 2.06 16.77
CA GLY A 171 -16.94 3.26 17.07
C GLY A 171 -16.00 3.68 15.92
N ILE A 172 -14.92 4.36 16.26
CA ILE A 172 -13.95 4.84 15.27
C ILE A 172 -13.21 3.64 14.66
N LEU A 173 -13.30 3.50 13.34
CA LEU A 173 -12.60 2.45 12.58
C LEU A 173 -11.22 2.92 12.11
N VAL A 174 -11.13 4.22 11.74
CA VAL A 174 -9.92 4.84 11.17
C VAL A 174 -9.67 6.18 11.83
N GLU A 175 -8.47 6.38 12.37
CA GLU A 175 -8.00 7.67 12.86
C GLU A 175 -6.83 8.15 11.99
N LEU A 176 -6.88 9.41 11.55
CA LEU A 176 -5.81 10.09 10.81
C LEU A 176 -5.15 11.11 11.73
N HIS A 177 -3.86 10.92 12.00
CA HIS A 177 -3.03 11.80 12.81
C HIS A 177 -1.85 12.32 11.99
N ALA A 178 -1.41 13.55 12.22
CA ALA A 178 -0.23 14.07 11.55
C ALA A 178 0.57 15.02 12.44
N GLY A 179 1.84 15.18 12.12
CA GLY A 179 2.73 16.07 12.88
C GLY A 179 4.15 16.03 12.32
N HIS A 180 5.13 16.35 13.17
CA HIS A 180 6.53 16.29 12.82
C HIS A 180 7.26 15.23 13.67
N VAL A 181 8.17 14.50 13.05
CA VAL A 181 9.06 13.58 13.76
C VAL A 181 10.04 14.39 14.58
N GLU A 182 10.01 14.25 15.93
CA GLU A 182 10.78 15.08 16.88
C GLU A 182 12.28 15.18 16.55
N ALA A 183 12.91 14.07 16.16
CA ALA A 183 14.35 14.04 15.91
C ALA A 183 14.79 14.65 14.58
N GLN A 184 13.88 14.77 13.60
CA GLN A 184 14.22 15.12 12.21
C GLN A 184 13.44 16.31 11.67
N GLY A 185 12.39 16.76 12.34
CA GLY A 185 11.48 17.81 11.87
C GLY A 185 10.68 17.44 10.60
N ARG A 186 10.78 16.18 10.12
CA ARG A 186 10.08 15.72 8.92
C ARG A 186 8.60 15.55 9.21
N PRO A 187 7.71 16.00 8.32
CA PRO A 187 6.28 15.77 8.49
C PRO A 187 5.93 14.28 8.38
N TYR A 188 4.94 13.86 9.14
CA TYR A 188 4.38 12.50 9.04
C TYR A 188 2.85 12.54 9.01
N LEU A 189 2.26 11.47 8.47
CA LEU A 189 0.84 11.15 8.53
C LEU A 189 0.68 9.71 8.99
N GLU A 190 -0.20 9.47 9.96
CA GLU A 190 -0.54 8.14 10.45
C GLU A 190 -1.98 7.79 10.11
N VAL A 191 -2.16 6.54 9.71
CA VAL A 191 -3.45 5.85 9.67
C VAL A 191 -3.43 4.83 10.82
N ARG A 192 -4.34 4.99 11.76
CA ARG A 192 -4.45 4.13 12.94
C ARG A 192 -5.76 3.36 12.89
N ASP A 193 -5.71 2.07 13.21
CA ASP A 193 -6.89 1.22 13.37
C ASP A 193 -6.99 0.65 14.80
N HIS A 194 -8.16 0.09 15.10
CA HIS A 194 -8.48 -0.55 16.35
C HIS A 194 -8.67 -2.07 16.20
N GLY A 195 -8.05 -2.67 15.18
CA GLY A 195 -8.12 -4.10 14.92
C GLY A 195 -7.27 -4.93 15.87
N LEU A 196 -6.99 -6.15 15.47
CA LEU A 196 -6.15 -7.08 16.24
C LEU A 196 -4.65 -6.76 16.15
N GLY A 197 -4.25 -5.82 15.28
CA GLY A 197 -2.84 -5.57 14.97
C GLY A 197 -2.25 -6.62 14.04
N VAL A 198 -0.92 -6.58 13.87
CA VAL A 198 -0.15 -7.53 13.05
C VAL A 198 0.69 -8.41 13.98
N ASP A 199 0.70 -9.71 13.72
CA ASP A 199 1.58 -10.64 14.44
C ASP A 199 3.05 -10.22 14.26
N PRO A 200 3.82 -10.00 15.35
CA PRO A 200 5.24 -9.63 15.29
C PRO A 200 6.09 -10.55 14.39
N ALA A 201 5.75 -11.83 14.31
CA ALA A 201 6.45 -12.79 13.45
C ALA A 201 6.26 -12.50 11.94
N THR A 202 5.22 -11.77 11.57
CA THR A 202 4.86 -11.45 10.18
C THR A 202 4.99 -9.97 9.85
N ALA A 203 5.26 -9.12 10.85
CA ALA A 203 5.31 -7.65 10.68
C ALA A 203 6.33 -7.20 9.62
N GLU A 204 7.45 -7.91 9.45
CA GLU A 204 8.44 -7.62 8.41
C GLU A 204 7.96 -8.00 7.01
N GLN A 205 7.01 -8.95 6.91
CA GLN A 205 6.53 -9.52 5.64
C GLN A 205 5.29 -8.81 5.09
N ILE A 206 4.60 -7.98 5.88
CA ILE A 206 3.35 -7.32 5.45
C ILE A 206 3.53 -6.42 4.22
N PHE A 207 4.75 -5.97 3.96
CA PHE A 207 5.10 -5.18 2.79
C PHE A 207 5.65 -6.02 1.63
N GLU A 208 5.75 -7.35 1.77
CA GLU A 208 6.14 -8.22 0.66
C GLU A 208 4.99 -8.38 -0.33
N PRO A 209 5.27 -8.42 -1.65
CA PRO A 209 4.21 -8.60 -2.63
C PRO A 209 3.54 -9.97 -2.47
N PHE A 210 2.21 -9.99 -2.59
CA PHE A 210 1.35 -11.17 -2.45
C PHE A 210 1.23 -11.71 -1.01
N PHE A 211 1.84 -11.09 -0.03
CA PHE A 211 1.64 -11.47 1.37
C PHE A 211 0.27 -10.98 1.86
N THR A 212 -0.52 -11.90 2.43
CA THR A 212 -1.82 -11.59 3.03
C THR A 212 -2.15 -12.58 4.14
N ALA A 213 -2.54 -12.09 5.30
CA ALA A 213 -3.02 -12.89 6.42
C ALA A 213 -4.50 -13.26 6.29
N ARG A 214 -5.25 -12.63 5.36
CA ARG A 214 -6.69 -12.85 5.18
C ARG A 214 -6.98 -13.55 3.87
N SER A 215 -7.88 -14.55 3.91
CA SER A 215 -8.44 -15.15 2.69
C SER A 215 -9.23 -14.10 1.92
N GLY A 216 -8.83 -13.81 0.68
CA GLY A 216 -9.51 -12.83 -0.16
C GLY A 216 -8.73 -11.53 -0.44
N GLY A 217 -7.68 -11.22 0.30
CA GLY A 217 -6.77 -10.12 -0.01
C GLY A 217 -5.87 -10.42 -1.24
N THR A 218 -5.43 -9.39 -1.95
CA THR A 218 -4.47 -9.53 -3.07
C THR A 218 -3.02 -9.61 -2.59
N GLY A 219 -2.74 -9.08 -1.38
CA GLY A 219 -1.40 -8.93 -0.82
C GLY A 219 -0.54 -7.91 -1.57
N LEU A 220 -1.14 -7.05 -2.41
CA LEU A 220 -0.41 -6.04 -3.19
C LEU A 220 -0.57 -4.62 -2.65
N GLY A 221 -1.63 -4.34 -1.87
CA GLY A 221 -1.95 -2.98 -1.44
C GLY A 221 -0.83 -2.32 -0.64
N LEU A 222 -0.31 -2.97 0.42
CA LEU A 222 0.77 -2.44 1.25
C LEU A 222 2.10 -2.35 0.47
N TYR A 223 2.39 -3.33 -0.38
CA TYR A 223 3.56 -3.28 -1.25
C TYR A 223 3.51 -2.06 -2.18
N ILE A 224 2.39 -1.84 -2.89
CA ILE A 224 2.18 -0.68 -3.76
C ILE A 224 2.27 0.62 -2.97
N SER A 225 1.67 0.68 -1.78
CA SER A 225 1.73 1.86 -0.93
C SER A 225 3.17 2.22 -0.56
N ARG A 226 4.03 1.24 -0.26
CA ARG A 226 5.44 1.45 0.00
C ARG A 226 6.19 1.96 -1.24
N GLU A 227 5.99 1.34 -2.40
CA GLU A 227 6.60 1.77 -3.67
C GLU A 227 6.21 3.22 -4.02
N LEU A 228 4.93 3.59 -3.87
CA LEU A 228 4.46 4.94 -4.12
C LEU A 228 5.06 5.96 -3.14
N CYS A 229 5.23 5.59 -1.87
CA CYS A 229 5.93 6.43 -0.90
C CYS A 229 7.40 6.63 -1.32
N GLU A 230 8.12 5.56 -1.67
CA GLU A 230 9.52 5.62 -2.10
C GLU A 230 9.72 6.47 -3.36
N LEU A 231 8.81 6.36 -4.35
CA LEU A 231 8.81 7.22 -5.55
C LEU A 231 8.67 8.71 -5.21
N ASN A 232 8.06 9.03 -4.08
CA ASN A 232 7.89 10.39 -3.56
C ASN A 232 8.91 10.74 -2.47
N ARG A 233 9.99 9.97 -2.31
CA ARG A 233 11.00 10.13 -1.24
C ARG A 233 10.40 10.13 0.17
N ALA A 234 9.23 9.51 0.34
CA ALA A 234 8.61 9.25 1.60
C ALA A 234 8.90 7.81 2.05
N THR A 235 8.69 7.52 3.33
CA THR A 235 8.88 6.19 3.89
C THR A 235 7.60 5.74 4.55
N LEU A 236 7.12 4.53 4.23
CA LEU A 236 5.98 3.91 4.89
C LEU A 236 6.48 2.92 5.95
N LEU A 237 6.01 3.09 7.18
CA LEU A 237 6.38 2.29 8.35
C LEU A 237 5.14 1.67 8.97
N TYR A 238 5.30 0.48 9.55
CA TYR A 238 4.35 -0.12 10.48
C TYR A 238 4.85 0.08 11.90
N LEU A 239 3.94 0.42 12.81
CA LEU A 239 4.19 0.57 14.24
C LEU A 239 3.09 -0.15 15.01
N ASP A 240 3.47 -0.84 16.08
CA ASP A 240 2.50 -1.41 17.00
C ASP A 240 1.74 -0.33 17.76
N ARG A 241 0.43 -0.52 17.90
CA ARG A 241 -0.41 0.36 18.71
C ARG A 241 -0.55 -0.21 20.14
N ALA A 242 -0.20 0.59 21.14
CA ALA A 242 -0.44 0.22 22.51
C ALA A 242 -1.95 0.06 22.77
N GLY A 243 -2.36 -1.12 23.21
CA GLY A 243 -3.78 -1.43 23.44
C GLY A 243 -4.48 -2.16 22.29
N GLY A 244 -3.76 -2.51 21.24
CA GLY A 244 -4.26 -3.23 20.05
C GLY A 244 -4.47 -2.32 18.85
N GLY A 245 -4.52 -2.92 17.66
CA GLY A 245 -4.60 -2.22 16.39
C GLY A 245 -3.25 -2.02 15.72
N SER A 246 -3.28 -1.30 14.60
CA SER A 246 -2.09 -1.00 13.80
C SER A 246 -1.93 0.50 13.60
N ILE A 247 -0.69 0.94 13.43
CA ILE A 247 -0.35 2.29 13.00
C ILE A 247 0.50 2.16 11.73
N PHE A 248 0.01 2.71 10.63
CA PHE A 248 0.80 2.90 9.42
C PHE A 248 1.21 4.36 9.32
N ARG A 249 2.52 4.63 9.37
CA ARG A 249 3.08 5.99 9.33
C ARG A 249 3.77 6.25 8.01
N ILE A 250 3.34 7.29 7.32
CA ILE A 250 4.02 7.88 6.16
C ILE A 250 4.89 9.01 6.68
N VAL A 251 6.21 8.90 6.55
CA VAL A 251 7.16 9.98 6.84
C VAL A 251 7.53 10.63 5.53
N PHE A 252 7.08 11.87 5.32
CA PHE A 252 7.36 12.61 4.10
C PHE A 252 8.82 13.08 4.05
N SER A 253 9.30 13.44 2.86
CA SER A 253 10.55 14.19 2.72
C SER A 253 10.38 15.59 3.34
N ASP A 254 11.50 16.18 3.74
CA ASP A 254 11.52 17.59 4.15
C ASP A 254 11.06 18.45 2.96
N PRO A 255 9.94 19.20 3.08
CA PRO A 255 9.41 20.00 1.98
C PRO A 255 10.37 21.11 1.53
N ASP A 256 11.29 21.55 2.39
CA ASP A 256 12.25 22.63 2.13
C ASP A 256 13.57 22.12 1.53
N ARG A 257 13.87 20.82 1.68
CA ARG A 257 15.11 20.19 1.18
C ARG A 257 14.90 19.33 -0.07
N TRP A 258 13.95 19.69 -0.89
CA TRP A 258 13.69 19.01 -2.15
C TRP A 258 14.65 19.48 -3.24
N GLU A 259 15.80 18.83 -3.38
CA GLU A 259 16.68 19.03 -4.53
C GLU A 259 16.16 18.20 -5.71
N LYS A 260 15.97 18.85 -6.87
CA LYS A 260 15.76 18.15 -8.13
C LYS A 260 17.07 17.42 -8.44
N GLN A 261 17.03 16.09 -8.56
CA GLN A 261 18.09 15.38 -9.28
C GLN A 261 17.85 15.66 -10.76
N ASP A 262 18.78 16.43 -11.36
CA ASP A 262 18.88 16.63 -12.79
C ASP A 262 19.19 15.30 -13.53
#